data_0cd896bfe45be7f8ee9f0a14b88da5f0
#
_entry.id   0cd896bfe45be7f8ee9f0a14b88da5f0
#
_cell.length_a   1.000
_cell.length_b   1.000
_cell.length_c   1.000
_cell.angle_alpha   90.00
_cell.angle_beta   90.00
_cell.angle_gamma   90.00
#
_symmetry.space_group_name_H-M   'P 1'
#
loop_
_entity.id
_entity.type
_entity.pdbx_description
1 polymer ?
#
loop_
_entity_poly.entity_id
_entity_poly.type
_entity_poly.pdbx_seq_one_letter_code
_entity_poly.pdbx_strand_id
1 'polypeptide(L)'
;MVYFVGAGTGAADLITVRGMRLLQRADVIIYAGSLVNPELLDYARESCEIYNSAKMTLDEVIAVMKAAEADGKMTVRLHTGEPSIYGAVREQMDELDTLLIPYESCPGVSACFGAAASLNIEYTLPGISQSLIITRMEGRTKVPPKESIASFASHHASMAIYLSTGLLEKLTESLIEGGYAADTPAAIVYKATWPQEEALSLIHISEPTRRS
;
A
#
# COMPACT_ATOMS: atom_id res chain seq x y z
N MET A 1 -22.73 -6.16 -5.46
CA MET A 1 -21.37 -6.64 -5.86
C MET A 1 -20.31 -5.64 -5.45
N VAL A 2 -19.29 -6.05 -4.69
CA VAL A 2 -18.21 -5.20 -4.19
C VAL A 2 -16.90 -5.52 -4.91
N TYR A 3 -16.17 -4.48 -5.36
CA TYR A 3 -14.84 -4.61 -5.97
C TYR A 3 -13.79 -3.96 -5.08
N PHE A 4 -12.82 -4.73 -4.58
CA PHE A 4 -11.63 -4.21 -3.89
C PHE A 4 -10.61 -3.83 -4.96
N VAL A 5 -10.35 -2.53 -5.11
CA VAL A 5 -9.51 -2.01 -6.20
C VAL A 5 -8.27 -1.32 -5.64
N GLY A 6 -7.11 -1.67 -6.19
CA GLY A 6 -5.86 -0.98 -5.91
C GLY A 6 -5.78 0.33 -6.67
N ALA A 7 -5.57 1.43 -5.93
CA ALA A 7 -5.45 2.78 -6.48
C ALA A 7 -4.12 3.07 -7.17
N GLY A 8 -3.15 2.16 -7.06
CA GLY A 8 -1.80 2.42 -7.54
C GLY A 8 -0.97 3.24 -6.55
N THR A 9 0.21 3.65 -6.97
CA THR A 9 1.24 4.27 -6.11
C THR A 9 0.97 5.74 -5.80
N GLY A 10 0.27 6.47 -6.67
CA GLY A 10 0.01 7.90 -6.46
C GLY A 10 -0.50 8.61 -7.69
N ALA A 11 0.24 8.62 -8.80
CA ALA A 11 -0.23 9.20 -10.06
C ALA A 11 -1.50 8.48 -10.55
N ALA A 12 -2.50 9.25 -10.97
CA ALA A 12 -3.81 8.71 -11.34
C ALA A 12 -3.75 7.78 -12.55
N ASP A 13 -2.81 7.98 -13.47
CA ASP A 13 -2.57 7.14 -14.65
C ASP A 13 -1.85 5.81 -14.36
N LEU A 14 -1.36 5.62 -13.13
CA LEU A 14 -0.80 4.35 -12.67
C LEU A 14 -1.84 3.38 -12.08
N ILE A 15 -3.11 3.75 -12.09
CA ILE A 15 -4.18 2.79 -11.86
C ILE A 15 -4.24 1.78 -13.01
N THR A 16 -4.60 0.55 -12.71
CA THR A 16 -4.83 -0.42 -13.80
C THR A 16 -6.03 -0.01 -14.66
N VAL A 17 -5.99 -0.34 -15.96
CA VAL A 17 -7.13 -0.09 -16.85
C VAL A 17 -8.42 -0.73 -16.33
N ARG A 18 -8.33 -1.90 -15.69
CA ARG A 18 -9.48 -2.53 -15.05
C ARG A 18 -9.99 -1.68 -13.87
N GLY A 19 -9.09 -1.21 -13.01
CA GLY A 19 -9.46 -0.35 -11.86
C GLY A 19 -10.17 0.92 -12.32
N MET A 20 -9.62 1.61 -13.32
CA MET A 20 -10.25 2.79 -13.93
C MET A 20 -11.67 2.49 -14.44
N ARG A 21 -11.83 1.40 -15.20
CA ARG A 21 -13.16 1.01 -15.74
C ARG A 21 -14.16 0.65 -14.64
N LEU A 22 -13.70 0.09 -13.51
CA LEU A 22 -14.54 -0.16 -12.35
C LEU A 22 -14.98 1.15 -11.69
N LEU A 23 -14.07 2.12 -11.51
CA LEU A 23 -14.42 3.46 -11.02
C LEU A 23 -15.47 4.15 -11.91
N GLN A 24 -15.29 4.08 -13.22
CA GLN A 24 -16.23 4.67 -14.19
C GLN A 24 -17.65 4.06 -14.14
N ARG A 25 -17.79 2.84 -13.65
CA ARG A 25 -19.05 2.10 -13.56
C ARG A 25 -19.65 2.09 -12.16
N ALA A 26 -18.88 2.49 -11.17
CA ALA A 26 -19.30 2.45 -9.78
C ALA A 26 -20.54 3.29 -9.50
N ASP A 27 -21.46 2.76 -8.71
CA ASP A 27 -22.57 3.50 -8.11
C ASP A 27 -22.14 4.08 -6.77
N VAL A 28 -21.25 3.37 -6.06
CA VAL A 28 -20.71 3.76 -4.76
C VAL A 28 -19.19 3.56 -4.79
N ILE A 29 -18.45 4.57 -4.36
CA ILE A 29 -16.99 4.48 -4.12
C ILE A 29 -16.71 4.76 -2.65
N ILE A 30 -15.99 3.84 -2.00
CA ILE A 30 -15.48 4.03 -0.64
C ILE A 30 -13.95 4.03 -0.73
N TYR A 31 -13.30 5.18 -0.52
CA TYR A 31 -11.85 5.31 -0.68
C TYR A 31 -11.11 5.48 0.65
N ALA A 32 -9.83 5.10 0.70
CA ALA A 32 -9.00 5.04 1.90
C ALA A 32 -8.38 6.40 2.32
N GLY A 33 -9.11 7.49 2.16
CA GLY A 33 -8.70 8.81 2.64
C GLY A 33 -7.54 9.43 1.89
N SER A 34 -6.70 10.19 2.61
CA SER A 34 -5.61 10.99 2.05
C SER A 34 -4.46 10.20 1.42
N LEU A 35 -4.46 8.89 1.55
CA LEU A 35 -3.48 8.00 0.92
C LEU A 35 -3.87 7.62 -0.53
N VAL A 36 -5.07 7.95 -0.95
CA VAL A 36 -5.56 7.76 -2.33
C VAL A 36 -5.56 9.11 -3.03
N ASN A 37 -4.96 9.18 -4.21
CA ASN A 37 -4.99 10.42 -5.00
C ASN A 37 -6.43 10.79 -5.36
N PRO A 38 -6.91 11.98 -4.96
CA PRO A 38 -8.29 12.39 -5.22
C PRO A 38 -8.61 12.51 -6.72
N GLU A 39 -7.64 12.74 -7.61
CA GLU A 39 -7.82 12.75 -9.05
C GLU A 39 -8.41 11.43 -9.61
N LEU A 40 -8.25 10.31 -8.88
CA LEU A 40 -8.88 9.05 -9.24
C LEU A 40 -10.42 9.10 -9.13
N LEU A 41 -10.95 9.99 -8.30
CA LEU A 41 -12.39 10.16 -8.13
C LEU A 41 -13.02 10.89 -9.33
N ASP A 42 -12.22 11.58 -10.15
CA ASP A 42 -12.66 12.22 -11.38
C ASP A 42 -13.07 11.21 -12.46
N TYR A 43 -12.64 9.94 -12.33
CA TYR A 43 -13.16 8.85 -13.17
C TYR A 43 -14.58 8.44 -12.84
N ALA A 44 -15.10 8.80 -11.66
CA ALA A 44 -16.44 8.42 -11.24
C ALA A 44 -17.52 9.17 -12.05
N ARG A 45 -18.70 8.56 -12.16
CA ARG A 45 -19.88 9.24 -12.73
C ARG A 45 -20.38 10.33 -11.78
N GLU A 46 -21.00 11.37 -12.30
CA GLU A 46 -21.62 12.43 -11.48
C GLU A 46 -22.63 11.90 -10.46
N SER A 47 -23.32 10.81 -10.79
CA SER A 47 -24.30 10.16 -9.90
C SER A 47 -23.68 9.21 -8.87
N CYS A 48 -22.36 9.04 -8.85
CA CYS A 48 -21.67 8.13 -7.94
C CYS A 48 -21.66 8.71 -6.51
N GLU A 49 -22.05 7.89 -5.54
CA GLU A 49 -21.92 8.23 -4.12
C GLU A 49 -20.48 7.96 -3.65
N ILE A 50 -19.83 8.95 -3.06
CA ILE A 50 -18.41 8.87 -2.66
C ILE A 50 -18.27 9.00 -1.15
N TYR A 51 -17.64 8.00 -0.51
CA TYR A 51 -17.40 7.94 0.93
C TYR A 51 -15.91 7.92 1.22
N ASN A 52 -15.47 8.75 2.17
CA ASN A 52 -14.11 8.76 2.69
C ASN A 52 -14.03 7.92 3.98
N SER A 53 -13.41 6.75 3.90
CA SER A 53 -13.33 5.83 5.04
C SER A 53 -12.28 6.19 6.10
N ALA A 54 -11.53 7.28 5.94
CA ALA A 54 -10.56 7.71 6.96
C ALA A 54 -11.21 8.05 8.32
N LYS A 55 -12.52 8.32 8.31
CA LYS A 55 -13.32 8.68 9.51
C LYS A 55 -14.43 7.67 9.79
N MET A 56 -14.41 6.53 9.13
CA MET A 56 -15.43 5.48 9.27
C MET A 56 -14.85 4.28 10.02
N THR A 57 -15.69 3.65 10.82
CA THR A 57 -15.42 2.34 11.41
C THR A 57 -15.63 1.22 10.37
N LEU A 58 -15.19 0.00 10.69
CA LEU A 58 -15.46 -1.16 9.84
C LEU A 58 -16.96 -1.35 9.63
N ASP A 59 -17.74 -1.30 10.71
CA ASP A 59 -19.19 -1.49 10.68
C ASP A 59 -19.88 -0.46 9.77
N GLU A 60 -19.44 0.81 9.80
CA GLU A 60 -19.97 1.85 8.93
C GLU A 60 -19.65 1.62 7.45
N VAL A 61 -18.42 1.15 7.15
CA VAL A 61 -18.04 0.76 5.78
C VAL A 61 -18.88 -0.40 5.29
N ILE A 62 -19.06 -1.43 6.10
CA ILE A 62 -19.88 -2.61 5.76
C ILE A 62 -21.36 -2.22 5.61
N ALA A 63 -21.87 -1.32 6.45
CA ALA A 63 -23.24 -0.83 6.33
C ALA A 63 -23.50 -0.15 4.98
N VAL A 64 -22.56 0.65 4.48
CA VAL A 64 -22.67 1.28 3.14
C VAL A 64 -22.65 0.21 2.06
N MET A 65 -21.75 -0.77 2.11
CA MET A 65 -21.68 -1.87 1.14
C MET A 65 -22.99 -2.69 1.12
N LYS A 66 -23.53 -3.00 2.30
CA LYS A 66 -24.78 -3.73 2.47
C LYS A 66 -25.98 -2.98 1.88
N ALA A 67 -26.08 -1.68 2.16
CA ALA A 67 -27.15 -0.85 1.62
C ALA A 67 -27.06 -0.76 0.08
N ALA A 68 -25.86 -0.56 -0.46
CA ALA A 68 -25.62 -0.55 -1.90
C ALA A 68 -26.01 -1.87 -2.57
N GLU A 69 -25.64 -3.01 -1.97
CA GLU A 69 -26.02 -4.33 -2.50
C GLU A 69 -27.52 -4.56 -2.50
N ALA A 70 -28.23 -4.14 -1.44
CA ALA A 70 -29.69 -4.25 -1.35
C ALA A 70 -30.38 -3.45 -2.47
N ASP A 71 -29.79 -2.34 -2.90
CA ASP A 71 -30.27 -1.51 -4.00
C ASP A 71 -29.79 -2.00 -5.39
N GLY A 72 -29.08 -3.12 -5.48
CA GLY A 72 -28.50 -3.64 -6.72
C GLY A 72 -27.36 -2.79 -7.29
N LYS A 73 -26.74 -1.94 -6.46
CA LYS A 73 -25.67 -1.03 -6.84
C LYS A 73 -24.30 -1.72 -6.79
N MET A 74 -23.39 -1.28 -7.66
CA MET A 74 -22.00 -1.71 -7.69
C MET A 74 -21.15 -0.81 -6.78
N THR A 75 -20.45 -1.42 -5.82
CA THR A 75 -19.53 -0.72 -4.91
C THR A 75 -18.08 -0.96 -5.30
N VAL A 76 -17.28 0.10 -5.38
CA VAL A 76 -15.81 0.04 -5.44
C VAL A 76 -15.23 0.44 -4.08
N ARG A 77 -14.48 -0.47 -3.47
CA ARG A 77 -13.65 -0.20 -2.29
C ARG A 77 -12.23 0.09 -2.77
N LEU A 78 -11.88 1.38 -2.85
CA LEU A 78 -10.61 1.86 -3.39
C LEU A 78 -9.54 1.95 -2.29
N HIS A 79 -8.52 1.10 -2.40
CA HIS A 79 -7.40 1.00 -1.47
C HIS A 79 -6.13 1.61 -2.04
N THR A 80 -5.25 2.12 -1.19
CA THR A 80 -3.92 2.59 -1.56
C THR A 80 -3.08 1.44 -2.14
N GLY A 81 -2.32 1.69 -3.18
CA GLY A 81 -1.37 0.75 -3.74
C GLY A 81 -2.01 -0.54 -4.23
N GLU A 82 -1.64 -1.63 -3.58
CA GLU A 82 -2.14 -3.00 -3.78
C GLU A 82 -2.90 -3.48 -2.54
N PRO A 83 -4.19 -3.82 -2.64
CA PRO A 83 -5.01 -4.20 -1.49
C PRO A 83 -4.49 -5.41 -0.70
N SER A 84 -3.83 -6.36 -1.34
CA SER A 84 -3.30 -7.57 -0.70
C SER A 84 -2.06 -7.31 0.17
N ILE A 85 -1.45 -6.12 0.08
CA ILE A 85 -0.27 -5.73 0.85
C ILE A 85 -0.67 -4.69 1.91
N TYR A 86 -0.86 -5.13 3.14
CA TYR A 86 -1.24 -4.30 4.31
C TYR A 86 -2.53 -3.49 4.12
N GLY A 87 -3.42 -3.92 3.23
CA GLY A 87 -4.65 -3.21 2.90
C GLY A 87 -5.80 -3.39 3.91
N ALA A 88 -5.66 -4.26 4.93
CA ALA A 88 -6.71 -4.59 5.90
C ALA A 88 -8.05 -4.98 5.23
N VAL A 89 -7.96 -5.74 4.14
CA VAL A 89 -9.15 -6.14 3.35
C VAL A 89 -9.78 -7.43 3.86
N ARG A 90 -9.00 -8.29 4.55
CA ARG A 90 -9.50 -9.60 4.97
C ARG A 90 -10.70 -9.48 5.92
N GLU A 91 -10.63 -8.58 6.89
CA GLU A 91 -11.72 -8.33 7.83
C GLU A 91 -13.01 -7.90 7.12
N GLN A 92 -12.88 -7.05 6.08
CA GLN A 92 -14.02 -6.62 5.27
C GLN A 92 -14.59 -7.79 4.45
N MET A 93 -13.73 -8.63 3.88
CA MET A 93 -14.16 -9.82 3.12
C MET A 93 -14.88 -10.83 4.01
N ASP A 94 -14.40 -11.07 5.25
CA ASP A 94 -15.04 -11.97 6.21
C ASP A 94 -16.47 -11.50 6.57
N GLU A 95 -16.66 -10.19 6.72
CA GLU A 95 -17.99 -9.62 6.94
C GLU A 95 -18.90 -9.78 5.70
N LEU A 96 -18.36 -9.56 4.50
CA LEU A 96 -19.11 -9.75 3.26
C LEU A 96 -19.47 -11.23 3.03
N ASP A 97 -18.59 -12.16 3.37
CA ASP A 97 -18.85 -13.60 3.33
C ASP A 97 -20.03 -13.95 4.25
N THR A 98 -20.04 -13.41 5.48
CA THR A 98 -21.13 -13.61 6.46
C THR A 98 -22.47 -13.06 5.93
N LEU A 99 -22.42 -11.94 5.20
CA LEU A 99 -23.60 -11.31 4.62
C LEU A 99 -24.00 -11.90 3.26
N LEU A 100 -23.26 -12.86 2.72
CA LEU A 100 -23.42 -13.44 1.39
C LEU A 100 -23.38 -12.38 0.27
N ILE A 101 -22.59 -11.33 0.46
CA ILE A 101 -22.37 -10.28 -0.54
C ILE A 101 -21.18 -10.67 -1.40
N PRO A 102 -21.35 -10.83 -2.73
CA PRO A 102 -20.26 -11.20 -3.62
C PRO A 102 -19.24 -10.07 -3.78
N TYR A 103 -17.96 -10.44 -3.85
CA TYR A 103 -16.88 -9.50 -4.08
C TYR A 103 -15.78 -10.06 -4.99
N GLU A 104 -15.02 -9.16 -5.59
CA GLU A 104 -13.83 -9.46 -6.41
C GLU A 104 -12.70 -8.48 -6.08
N SER A 105 -11.45 -8.93 -6.29
CA SER A 105 -10.27 -8.08 -6.17
C SER A 105 -9.71 -7.69 -7.53
N CYS A 106 -9.36 -6.40 -7.67
CA CYS A 106 -8.65 -5.85 -8.80
C CYS A 106 -7.29 -5.33 -8.31
N PRO A 107 -6.17 -5.95 -8.74
CA PRO A 107 -4.85 -5.57 -8.26
C PRO A 107 -4.47 -4.15 -8.65
N GLY A 108 -3.57 -3.55 -7.87
CA GLY A 108 -2.95 -2.27 -8.12
C GLY A 108 -1.43 -2.33 -8.12
N VAL A 109 -0.78 -1.24 -8.45
CA VAL A 109 0.68 -1.11 -8.34
C VAL A 109 1.05 -0.75 -6.90
N SER A 110 1.78 -1.64 -6.23
CA SER A 110 2.19 -1.43 -4.85
C SER A 110 3.27 -0.34 -4.71
N ALA A 111 3.30 0.36 -3.58
CA ALA A 111 4.19 1.49 -3.31
C ALA A 111 5.68 1.17 -3.53
N CYS A 112 6.14 -0.07 -3.23
CA CYS A 112 7.52 -0.45 -3.48
C CYS A 112 7.91 -0.37 -4.96
N PHE A 113 7.00 -0.71 -5.87
CA PHE A 113 7.27 -0.62 -7.30
C PHE A 113 7.24 0.83 -7.79
N GLY A 114 6.40 1.68 -7.21
CA GLY A 114 6.47 3.11 -7.44
C GLY A 114 7.78 3.72 -6.97
N ALA A 115 8.24 3.37 -5.78
CA ALA A 115 9.52 3.80 -5.25
C ALA A 115 10.70 3.34 -6.14
N ALA A 116 10.68 2.09 -6.61
CA ALA A 116 11.70 1.59 -7.53
C ALA A 116 11.71 2.37 -8.85
N ALA A 117 10.53 2.69 -9.40
CA ALA A 117 10.41 3.50 -10.62
C ALA A 117 10.94 4.93 -10.41
N SER A 118 10.59 5.59 -9.30
CA SER A 118 11.08 6.93 -8.96
C SER A 118 12.61 6.99 -8.83
N LEU A 119 13.21 5.90 -8.35
CA LEU A 119 14.67 5.78 -8.17
C LEU A 119 15.39 5.20 -9.40
N ASN A 120 14.67 4.70 -10.40
CA ASN A 120 15.21 3.96 -11.54
C ASN A 120 16.09 2.76 -11.11
N ILE A 121 15.62 1.98 -10.12
CA ILE A 121 16.33 0.81 -9.60
C ILE A 121 15.60 -0.50 -9.90
N GLU A 122 16.37 -1.58 -9.89
CA GLU A 122 15.87 -2.94 -9.91
C GLU A 122 16.20 -3.62 -8.56
N TYR A 123 15.22 -4.34 -7.98
CA TYR A 123 15.43 -5.06 -6.73
C TYR A 123 16.27 -6.34 -6.90
N THR A 124 16.23 -6.93 -8.08
CA THR A 124 16.82 -8.26 -8.37
C THR A 124 18.07 -8.13 -9.23
N LEU A 125 19.19 -7.78 -8.60
CA LEU A 125 20.47 -7.57 -9.29
C LEU A 125 21.34 -8.84 -9.26
N PRO A 126 21.86 -9.30 -10.41
CA PRO A 126 22.77 -10.44 -10.47
C PRO A 126 24.00 -10.23 -9.58
N GLY A 127 24.33 -11.23 -8.77
CA GLY A 127 25.49 -11.19 -7.88
C GLY A 127 25.31 -10.35 -6.60
N ILE A 128 24.17 -9.67 -6.44
CA ILE A 128 23.83 -8.86 -5.25
C ILE A 128 22.66 -9.48 -4.52
N SER A 129 21.48 -9.46 -5.12
CA SER A 129 20.27 -10.07 -4.56
C SER A 129 19.34 -10.52 -5.67
N GLN A 130 18.77 -11.71 -5.54
CA GLN A 130 17.75 -12.24 -6.46
C GLN A 130 16.38 -12.36 -5.78
N SER A 131 16.23 -11.75 -4.61
CA SER A 131 15.02 -11.84 -3.81
C SER A 131 14.58 -10.45 -3.33
N LEU A 132 13.27 -10.23 -3.22
CA LEU A 132 12.68 -9.07 -2.59
C LEU A 132 11.84 -9.51 -1.40
N ILE A 133 12.18 -9.05 -0.21
CA ILE A 133 11.41 -9.25 1.01
C ILE A 133 10.55 -8.01 1.24
N ILE A 134 9.23 -8.17 1.21
CA ILE A 134 8.28 -7.13 1.57
C ILE A 134 7.87 -7.36 3.02
N THR A 135 8.16 -6.39 3.89
CA THR A 135 7.94 -6.53 5.33
C THR A 135 7.63 -5.17 5.99
N ARG A 136 7.46 -5.19 7.30
CA ARG A 136 7.31 -4.01 8.16
C ARG A 136 7.95 -4.27 9.54
N MET A 137 8.26 -3.21 10.26
CA MET A 137 8.60 -3.33 11.67
C MET A 137 7.38 -3.67 12.52
N GLU A 138 7.63 -4.29 13.65
CA GLU A 138 6.63 -4.40 14.72
C GLU A 138 6.24 -3.00 15.22
N GLY A 139 4.96 -2.73 15.26
CA GLY A 139 4.37 -1.51 15.78
C GLY A 139 3.22 -1.84 16.73
N ARG A 140 2.04 -1.28 16.52
CA ARG A 140 0.83 -1.63 17.28
C ARG A 140 0.42 -3.09 17.10
N THR A 141 0.65 -3.64 15.93
CA THR A 141 0.40 -5.05 15.61
C THR A 141 1.71 -5.80 15.66
N LYS A 142 1.74 -6.91 16.36
CA LYS A 142 2.91 -7.78 16.48
C LYS A 142 3.31 -8.38 15.13
N VAL A 143 4.58 -8.71 15.02
CA VAL A 143 5.17 -9.47 13.90
C VAL A 143 5.66 -10.80 14.47
N PRO A 144 5.46 -11.93 13.79
CA PRO A 144 6.01 -13.21 14.22
C PRO A 144 7.53 -13.10 14.43
N PRO A 145 8.12 -13.69 15.49
CA PRO A 145 9.55 -13.52 15.77
C PRO A 145 10.47 -13.90 14.62
N LYS A 146 10.10 -14.90 13.82
CA LYS A 146 10.85 -15.32 12.62
C LYS A 146 10.76 -14.32 11.46
N GLU A 147 9.84 -13.37 11.54
CA GLU A 147 9.62 -12.32 10.54
C GLU A 147 10.11 -10.95 11.03
N SER A 148 10.90 -10.92 12.11
CA SER A 148 11.54 -9.68 12.57
C SER A 148 12.48 -9.12 11.50
N ILE A 149 12.71 -7.80 11.53
CA ILE A 149 13.66 -7.15 10.60
C ILE A 149 15.03 -7.80 10.68
N ALA A 150 15.56 -8.07 11.87
CA ALA A 150 16.86 -8.73 12.03
C ALA A 150 16.87 -10.15 11.44
N SER A 151 15.78 -10.91 11.60
CA SER A 151 15.68 -12.24 10.99
C SER A 151 15.71 -12.18 9.47
N PHE A 152 14.94 -11.26 8.85
CA PHE A 152 14.94 -11.09 7.40
C PHE A 152 16.25 -10.48 6.88
N ALA A 153 16.88 -9.59 7.61
CA ALA A 153 18.16 -8.99 7.26
C ALA A 153 19.28 -10.03 7.12
N SER A 154 19.22 -11.13 7.87
CA SER A 154 20.20 -12.24 7.77
C SER A 154 20.25 -12.92 6.40
N HIS A 155 19.23 -12.71 5.57
CA HIS A 155 19.21 -13.22 4.19
C HIS A 155 19.98 -12.33 3.20
N HIS A 156 20.35 -11.10 3.58
CA HIS A 156 21.01 -10.11 2.70
C HIS A 156 20.25 -9.87 1.37
N ALA A 157 18.93 -10.03 1.38
CA ALA A 157 18.05 -9.82 0.24
C ALA A 157 17.71 -8.34 0.08
N SER A 158 17.26 -7.90 -1.09
CA SER A 158 16.61 -6.59 -1.21
C SER A 158 15.37 -6.56 -0.32
N MET A 159 15.14 -5.45 0.38
CA MET A 159 13.99 -5.32 1.29
C MET A 159 13.18 -4.06 0.97
N ALA A 160 11.87 -4.21 0.90
CA ALA A 160 10.91 -3.12 0.86
C ALA A 160 10.15 -3.08 2.21
N ILE A 161 10.42 -2.05 3.02
CA ILE A 161 9.94 -1.98 4.40
C ILE A 161 8.85 -0.91 4.51
N TYR A 162 7.64 -1.39 4.81
CA TYR A 162 6.42 -0.58 4.88
C TYR A 162 6.14 -0.11 6.31
N LEU A 163 5.33 0.96 6.45
CA LEU A 163 4.75 1.40 7.73
C LEU A 163 5.76 1.65 8.85
N SER A 164 7.04 1.93 8.51
CA SER A 164 8.14 1.96 9.47
C SER A 164 8.91 3.29 9.52
N THR A 165 8.49 4.30 8.78
CA THR A 165 9.18 5.61 8.69
C THR A 165 9.25 6.36 10.02
N GLY A 166 8.33 6.11 10.94
CA GLY A 166 8.37 6.66 12.30
C GLY A 166 9.35 5.94 13.25
N LEU A 167 10.03 4.89 12.79
CA LEU A 167 10.87 4.00 13.60
C LEU A 167 12.26 3.83 12.99
N LEU A 168 12.78 4.82 12.26
CA LEU A 168 13.99 4.70 11.45
C LEU A 168 15.24 4.29 12.27
N GLU A 169 15.43 4.85 13.48
CA GLU A 169 16.57 4.49 14.34
C GLU A 169 16.54 2.99 14.67
N LYS A 170 15.41 2.51 15.19
CA LYS A 170 15.23 1.08 15.51
C LYS A 170 15.32 0.18 14.29
N LEU A 171 14.82 0.67 13.15
CA LEU A 171 14.91 -0.05 11.87
C LEU A 171 16.38 -0.24 11.47
N THR A 172 17.17 0.83 11.54
CA THR A 172 18.60 0.81 11.24
C THR A 172 19.35 -0.16 12.17
N GLU A 173 19.12 -0.07 13.49
CA GLU A 173 19.70 -0.98 14.47
C GLU A 173 19.38 -2.45 14.13
N SER A 174 18.11 -2.75 13.85
CA SER A 174 17.66 -4.12 13.53
C SER A 174 18.26 -4.65 12.22
N LEU A 175 18.44 -3.79 11.21
CA LEU A 175 19.08 -4.19 9.94
C LEU A 175 20.55 -4.53 10.15
N ILE A 176 21.29 -3.73 10.93
CA ILE A 176 22.71 -3.97 11.25
C ILE A 176 22.85 -5.20 12.14
N GLU A 177 22.00 -5.37 13.15
CA GLU A 177 21.97 -6.57 14.00
C GLU A 177 21.74 -7.84 13.17
N GLY A 178 20.88 -7.76 12.15
CA GLY A 178 20.61 -8.87 11.24
C GLY A 178 21.70 -9.15 10.20
N GLY A 179 22.74 -8.31 10.11
CA GLY A 179 23.93 -8.56 9.29
C GLY A 179 24.15 -7.65 8.10
N TYR A 180 23.28 -6.65 7.86
CA TYR A 180 23.59 -5.65 6.85
C TYR A 180 24.80 -4.78 7.28
N ALA A 181 25.66 -4.46 6.35
CA ALA A 181 26.75 -3.52 6.59
C ALA A 181 26.19 -2.08 6.80
N ALA A 182 26.86 -1.29 7.60
CA ALA A 182 26.42 0.08 7.88
C ALA A 182 26.40 0.98 6.64
N ASP A 183 27.18 0.62 5.62
CA ASP A 183 27.28 1.28 4.32
C ASP A 183 26.34 0.65 3.25
N THR A 184 25.42 -0.22 3.64
CA THR A 184 24.43 -0.77 2.71
C THR A 184 23.55 0.34 2.14
N PRO A 185 23.44 0.45 0.80
CA PRO A 185 22.60 1.46 0.18
C PRO A 185 21.14 1.32 0.60
N ALA A 186 20.53 2.44 1.00
CA ALA A 186 19.12 2.53 1.35
C ALA A 186 18.49 3.78 0.76
N ALA A 187 17.18 3.76 0.53
CA ALA A 187 16.44 4.93 0.08
C ALA A 187 15.06 4.99 0.76
N ILE A 188 14.58 6.21 0.96
CA ILE A 188 13.23 6.49 1.41
C ILE A 188 12.57 7.31 0.31
N VAL A 189 11.40 6.87 -0.15
CA VAL A 189 10.60 7.64 -1.10
C VAL A 189 9.28 8.00 -0.41
N TYR A 190 9.07 9.30 -0.29
CA TYR A 190 7.83 9.86 0.21
C TYR A 190 6.92 10.18 -0.97
N LYS A 191 5.66 9.71 -0.91
CA LYS A 191 4.66 9.94 -1.95
C LYS A 191 5.17 9.60 -3.36
N ALA A 192 5.77 8.41 -3.54
CA ALA A 192 6.20 7.95 -4.85
C ALA A 192 5.13 8.18 -5.92
N THR A 193 5.53 8.76 -7.05
CA THR A 193 4.69 9.11 -8.22
C THR A 193 3.66 10.23 -8.02
N TRP A 194 3.58 10.83 -6.83
CA TRP A 194 2.76 12.02 -6.60
C TRP A 194 3.50 13.30 -7.06
N PRO A 195 2.78 14.42 -7.33
CA PRO A 195 3.44 15.69 -7.61
C PRO A 195 4.35 16.21 -6.49
N GLN A 196 4.12 15.74 -5.24
CA GLN A 196 4.91 16.09 -4.07
C GLN A 196 5.89 14.95 -3.69
N GLU A 197 6.32 14.16 -4.66
CA GLU A 197 7.31 13.11 -4.44
C GLU A 197 8.63 13.70 -3.91
N GLU A 198 9.14 13.08 -2.85
CA GLU A 198 10.48 13.33 -2.34
C GLU A 198 11.23 12.00 -2.23
N ALA A 199 12.32 11.87 -2.95
CA ALA A 199 13.21 10.72 -2.87
C ALA A 199 14.47 11.09 -2.10
N LEU A 200 14.64 10.47 -0.93
CA LEU A 200 15.86 10.60 -0.13
C LEU A 200 16.69 9.33 -0.34
N SER A 201 17.70 9.41 -1.19
CA SER A 201 18.71 8.36 -1.27
C SER A 201 19.63 8.49 -0.05
N LEU A 202 19.55 7.51 0.83
CA LEU A 202 20.53 7.36 1.91
C LEU A 202 21.71 6.61 1.28
N ILE A 203 22.86 7.26 1.19
CA ILE A 203 24.08 6.62 0.69
C ILE A 203 24.46 5.46 1.64
N HIS A 204 24.07 5.56 2.92
CA HIS A 204 24.35 4.55 3.95
C HIS A 204 23.18 4.45 4.95
N ILE A 205 22.86 3.26 5.43
CA ILE A 205 21.83 3.01 6.44
C ILE A 205 22.10 3.82 7.73
N SER A 206 23.36 4.12 8.05
CA SER A 206 23.78 4.79 9.28
C SER A 206 23.80 6.33 9.21
N GLU A 207 23.57 6.95 8.05
CA GLU A 207 23.57 8.41 7.98
C GLU A 207 22.17 8.96 8.31
N PRO A 208 22.06 9.85 9.34
CA PRO A 208 20.83 10.56 9.58
C PRO A 208 20.53 11.48 8.39
N THR A 209 19.31 11.45 7.91
CA THR A 209 18.81 12.30 6.83
C THR A 209 19.12 13.77 7.11
N ARG A 210 20.14 14.34 6.48
CA ARG A 210 20.28 15.79 6.41
C ARG A 210 19.27 16.30 5.37
N ARG A 211 18.23 17.00 5.85
CA ARG A 211 17.40 17.83 4.98
C ARG A 211 18.33 18.89 4.37
N SER A 212 18.46 18.86 3.06
CA SER A 212 19.02 19.97 2.29
C SER A 212 17.95 21.03 2.08
#